data_0d0358666cd653ec1504b817edff8f9e
#
_entry.id   0d0358666cd653ec1504b817edff8f9e
#
_cell.length_a   1.000
_cell.length_b   1.000
_cell.length_c   1.000
_cell.angle_alpha   90.00
_cell.angle_beta   90.00
_cell.angle_gamma   90.00
#
_symmetry.space_group_name_H-M   'P 1'
#
loop_
_entity.id
_entity.type
_entity.pdbx_description
1 polymer ?
#
loop_
_entity_poly.entity_id
_entity_poly.type
_entity_poly.pdbx_seq_one_letter_code
_entity_poly.pdbx_strand_id
1 'polypeptide(L)'
;KICADTVNLCNDRVGCTGSITEGERTQLTTALQGLHPWRKGPFQLFDLHLDTEWRSDWKWHRLEGALHDLSQRRVLDVGCGSGYHSWRMLGAGAKEVIGIDPSPLFNLQFRAIQHYLHQPNINVLPITLEQLPSKLRAFDTVFSMGVLYHRRSPLDHLIELRDALRSDGQLILETLVVEGGPNTVFIPPNRYARMGNVWCLPSPVTLRGWLEKVGFKNAQIVDISTTSTQEQRTTPWMTFHSLEQFLDSENVTL
;
A
#
# COMPACT_ATOMS: atom_id res chain seq x y z
N LYS A 1 -1.23 12.08 -29.46
CA LYS A 1 -0.58 11.86 -28.15
C LYS A 1 -1.51 12.41 -27.08
N ILE A 2 -2.05 11.56 -26.24
CA ILE A 2 -2.91 11.98 -25.12
C ILE A 2 -2.03 12.71 -24.09
N CYS A 3 -2.43 13.90 -23.66
CA CYS A 3 -1.75 14.70 -22.65
C CYS A 3 -2.72 15.04 -21.52
N ALA A 4 -2.25 15.01 -20.29
CA ALA A 4 -3.02 15.46 -19.14
C ALA A 4 -3.01 16.99 -19.06
N ASP A 5 -4.17 17.58 -18.76
CA ASP A 5 -4.30 19.03 -18.49
C ASP A 5 -4.00 19.34 -17.03
N THR A 6 -4.48 18.49 -16.12
CA THR A 6 -4.22 18.62 -14.67
C THR A 6 -3.87 17.27 -14.05
N VAL A 7 -3.04 17.32 -13.01
CA VAL A 7 -2.69 16.14 -12.18
C VAL A 7 -3.18 16.37 -10.77
N ASN A 8 -3.79 15.36 -10.17
CA ASN A 8 -4.27 15.38 -8.81
C ASN A 8 -3.71 14.18 -8.03
N LEU A 9 -2.96 14.48 -6.97
CA LEU A 9 -2.35 13.49 -6.08
C LEU A 9 -2.95 13.53 -4.66
N CYS A 10 -3.75 14.56 -4.37
CA CYS A 10 -4.28 14.83 -3.02
C CYS A 10 -5.68 14.26 -2.80
N ASN A 11 -6.44 14.03 -3.84
CA ASN A 11 -7.79 13.49 -3.74
C ASN A 11 -7.79 11.96 -3.62
N ASP A 12 -8.93 11.41 -3.24
CA ASP A 12 -9.12 9.95 -3.14
C ASP A 12 -8.80 9.24 -4.45
N ARG A 13 -9.19 9.82 -5.58
CA ARG A 13 -8.83 9.35 -6.91
C ARG A 13 -7.55 10.05 -7.37
N VAL A 14 -6.43 9.36 -7.18
CA VAL A 14 -5.15 9.81 -7.73
C VAL A 14 -5.19 9.72 -9.25
N GLY A 15 -4.72 10.75 -9.94
CA GLY A 15 -4.68 10.68 -11.40
C GLY A 15 -4.59 12.01 -12.11
N CYS A 16 -5.19 12.07 -13.30
CA CYS A 16 -5.19 13.26 -14.14
C CYS A 16 -6.54 13.46 -14.85
N THR A 17 -6.78 14.69 -15.27
CA THR A 17 -7.88 15.05 -16.18
C THR A 17 -7.33 15.61 -17.48
N GLY A 18 -8.19 15.68 -18.50
CA GLY A 18 -7.87 16.16 -19.82
C GLY A 18 -8.90 15.65 -20.82
N SER A 19 -8.91 16.22 -22.00
CA SER A 19 -9.83 15.81 -23.07
C SER A 19 -9.23 14.66 -23.88
N ILE A 20 -10.00 13.61 -24.06
CA ILE A 20 -9.68 12.46 -24.92
C ILE A 20 -10.86 12.15 -25.84
N THR A 21 -10.58 11.64 -27.02
CA THR A 21 -11.61 11.12 -27.93
C THR A 21 -12.13 9.76 -27.49
N GLU A 22 -13.31 9.36 -27.96
CA GLU A 22 -13.87 8.02 -27.62
C GLU A 22 -12.96 6.88 -28.11
N GLY A 23 -12.28 7.06 -29.26
CA GLY A 23 -11.30 6.09 -29.74
C GLY A 23 -10.09 5.95 -28.81
N GLU A 24 -9.56 7.07 -28.33
CA GLU A 24 -8.45 7.07 -27.35
C GLU A 24 -8.89 6.48 -26.01
N ARG A 25 -10.11 6.81 -25.54
CA ARG A 25 -10.70 6.22 -24.35
C ARG A 25 -10.78 4.70 -24.44
N THR A 26 -11.29 4.19 -25.55
CA THR A 26 -11.39 2.73 -25.80
C THR A 26 -10.02 2.06 -25.78
N GLN A 27 -9.02 2.66 -26.47
CA GLN A 27 -7.66 2.15 -26.47
C GLN A 27 -7.03 2.16 -25.08
N LEU A 28 -7.19 3.24 -24.34
CA LEU A 28 -6.68 3.38 -22.97
C LEU A 28 -7.32 2.34 -22.04
N THR A 29 -8.65 2.18 -22.11
CA THR A 29 -9.38 1.18 -21.33
C THR A 29 -8.87 -0.23 -21.60
N THR A 30 -8.72 -0.60 -22.87
CA THR A 30 -8.22 -1.93 -23.28
C THR A 30 -6.80 -2.16 -22.77
N ALA A 31 -5.92 -1.16 -22.90
CA ALA A 31 -4.53 -1.26 -22.43
C ALA A 31 -4.45 -1.44 -20.91
N LEU A 32 -5.24 -0.68 -20.15
CA LEU A 32 -5.28 -0.78 -18.67
C LEU A 32 -5.94 -2.08 -18.19
N GLN A 33 -6.96 -2.58 -18.90
CA GLN A 33 -7.53 -3.91 -18.62
C GLN A 33 -6.53 -5.04 -18.88
N GLY A 34 -5.60 -4.87 -19.82
CA GLY A 34 -4.49 -5.80 -20.03
C GLY A 34 -3.52 -5.90 -18.84
N LEU A 35 -3.58 -4.95 -17.90
CA LEU A 35 -2.81 -4.96 -16.65
C LEU A 35 -3.64 -5.42 -15.44
N HIS A 36 -4.77 -6.07 -15.65
CA HIS A 36 -5.61 -6.67 -14.60
C HIS A 36 -4.85 -7.73 -13.78
N PRO A 37 -5.08 -7.89 -12.46
CA PRO A 37 -6.04 -7.16 -11.62
C PRO A 37 -5.49 -5.87 -11.00
N TRP A 38 -6.34 -4.87 -10.87
CA TRP A 38 -6.04 -3.62 -10.19
C TRP A 38 -6.46 -3.70 -8.71
N ARG A 39 -5.48 -3.83 -7.81
CA ARG A 39 -5.78 -4.06 -6.39
C ARG A 39 -5.85 -2.78 -5.57
N LYS A 40 -4.83 -1.91 -5.62
CA LYS A 40 -4.78 -0.65 -4.84
C LYS A 40 -5.22 0.53 -5.70
N GLY A 41 -6.01 1.44 -5.14
CA GLY A 41 -6.53 2.65 -5.78
C GLY A 41 -7.59 3.33 -4.89
N PRO A 42 -8.52 4.11 -5.46
CA PRO A 42 -8.87 4.23 -6.88
C PRO A 42 -7.98 5.21 -7.67
N PHE A 43 -8.00 5.09 -9.01
CA PHE A 43 -7.33 6.03 -9.90
C PHE A 43 -8.33 6.69 -10.85
N GLN A 44 -7.94 7.87 -11.36
CA GLN A 44 -8.65 8.59 -12.41
C GLN A 44 -7.69 8.92 -13.53
N LEU A 45 -7.89 8.40 -14.74
CA LEU A 45 -7.14 8.80 -15.92
C LEU A 45 -8.11 9.41 -16.93
N PHE A 46 -8.02 10.72 -17.10
CA PHE A 46 -8.97 11.50 -17.88
C PHE A 46 -10.39 11.32 -17.32
N ASP A 47 -11.33 10.84 -18.13
CA ASP A 47 -12.70 10.51 -17.74
C ASP A 47 -12.85 9.03 -17.27
N LEU A 48 -11.78 8.26 -17.31
CA LEU A 48 -11.78 6.84 -16.95
C LEU A 48 -11.52 6.64 -15.47
N HIS A 49 -12.51 6.12 -14.74
CA HIS A 49 -12.39 5.73 -13.33
C HIS A 49 -11.94 4.26 -13.22
N LEU A 50 -10.77 4.04 -12.61
CA LEU A 50 -10.30 2.71 -12.24
C LEU A 50 -10.74 2.42 -10.81
N ASP A 51 -11.90 1.79 -10.67
CA ASP A 51 -12.46 1.35 -9.38
C ASP A 51 -11.82 0.03 -8.96
N THR A 52 -10.76 0.13 -8.19
CA THR A 52 -9.89 -1.00 -7.82
C THR A 52 -10.47 -1.85 -6.71
N GLU A 53 -9.87 -3.02 -6.41
CA GLU A 53 -10.31 -3.93 -5.35
C GLU A 53 -10.46 -3.23 -4.00
N TRP A 54 -9.41 -2.53 -3.59
CA TRP A 54 -9.34 -1.85 -2.31
C TRP A 54 -9.71 -0.38 -2.42
N ARG A 55 -10.49 0.09 -1.47
CA ARG A 55 -10.65 1.50 -1.14
C ARG A 55 -9.42 1.95 -0.34
N SER A 56 -8.28 2.06 -1.05
CA SER A 56 -7.02 2.45 -0.40
C SER A 56 -7.04 3.91 0.10
N ASP A 57 -7.96 4.73 -0.41
CA ASP A 57 -8.30 6.04 0.10
C ASP A 57 -8.81 5.98 1.54
N TRP A 58 -9.63 5.00 1.92
CA TRP A 58 -10.10 4.83 3.29
C TRP A 58 -8.94 4.53 4.24
N LYS A 59 -7.99 3.68 3.81
CA LYS A 59 -6.78 3.40 4.59
C LYS A 59 -5.95 4.68 4.77
N TRP A 60 -5.81 5.49 3.73
CA TRP A 60 -5.10 6.76 3.83
C TRP A 60 -5.74 7.70 4.85
N HIS A 61 -7.07 7.86 4.82
CA HIS A 61 -7.78 8.72 5.77
C HIS A 61 -7.63 8.28 7.23
N ARG A 62 -7.52 6.98 7.50
CA ARG A 62 -7.29 6.47 8.87
C ARG A 62 -5.92 6.84 9.42
N LEU A 63 -4.93 7.02 8.58
CA LEU A 63 -3.55 7.24 9.01
C LEU A 63 -3.06 8.69 8.86
N GLU A 64 -3.68 9.50 7.99
CA GLU A 64 -3.16 10.83 7.67
C GLU A 64 -3.04 11.75 8.89
N GLY A 65 -3.93 11.64 9.87
CA GLY A 65 -3.86 12.39 11.13
C GLY A 65 -2.71 11.99 12.07
N ALA A 66 -2.07 10.85 11.84
CA ALA A 66 -0.94 10.36 12.63
C ALA A 66 0.41 10.53 11.91
N LEU A 67 0.39 11.03 10.67
CA LEU A 67 1.62 11.29 9.94
C LEU A 67 2.33 12.54 10.47
N HIS A 68 3.64 12.44 10.60
CA HIS A 68 4.44 13.66 10.63
C HIS A 68 4.30 14.37 9.27
N ASP A 69 4.44 15.68 9.27
CA ASP A 69 4.47 16.45 8.03
C ASP A 69 5.48 15.84 7.05
N LEU A 70 4.97 15.44 5.88
CA LEU A 70 5.80 14.81 4.83
C LEU A 70 6.58 15.83 4.00
N SER A 71 6.33 17.12 4.18
CA SER A 71 7.00 18.18 3.43
C SER A 71 8.52 18.04 3.55
N GLN A 72 9.19 18.03 2.38
CA GLN A 72 10.63 17.86 2.25
C GLN A 72 11.20 16.51 2.73
N ARG A 73 10.36 15.53 3.10
CA ARG A 73 10.83 14.20 3.51
C ARG A 73 11.12 13.29 2.32
N ARG A 74 12.12 12.45 2.47
CA ARG A 74 12.36 11.29 1.62
C ARG A 74 11.61 10.11 2.19
N VAL A 75 10.74 9.51 1.39
CA VAL A 75 9.82 8.46 1.82
C VAL A 75 10.13 7.14 1.10
N LEU A 76 10.15 6.04 1.85
CA LEU A 76 10.16 4.68 1.32
C LEU A 76 8.76 4.06 1.51
N ASP A 77 8.19 3.50 0.45
CA ASP A 77 6.93 2.75 0.48
C ASP A 77 7.19 1.28 0.16
N VAL A 78 7.18 0.43 1.19
CA VAL A 78 7.50 -1.00 1.08
C VAL A 78 6.23 -1.80 0.76
N GLY A 79 6.27 -2.58 -0.31
CA GLY A 79 5.09 -3.28 -0.84
C GLY A 79 4.08 -2.30 -1.44
N CYS A 80 4.58 -1.29 -2.18
CA CYS A 80 3.78 -0.19 -2.69
C CYS A 80 2.67 -0.62 -3.68
N GLY A 81 2.77 -1.82 -4.25
CA GLY A 81 1.84 -2.28 -5.29
C GLY A 81 1.90 -1.36 -6.52
N SER A 82 0.73 -0.97 -7.03
CA SER A 82 0.60 -0.02 -8.15
C SER A 82 0.99 1.44 -7.79
N GLY A 83 1.42 1.69 -6.54
CA GLY A 83 1.89 3.00 -6.09
C GLY A 83 0.82 3.96 -5.60
N TYR A 84 -0.42 3.53 -5.36
CA TYR A 84 -1.48 4.44 -4.94
C TYR A 84 -1.07 5.29 -3.72
N HIS A 85 -0.61 4.66 -2.64
CA HIS A 85 -0.18 5.41 -1.45
C HIS A 85 1.09 6.23 -1.71
N SER A 86 2.00 5.73 -2.54
CA SER A 86 3.20 6.49 -2.94
C SER A 86 2.81 7.82 -3.61
N TRP A 87 1.77 7.82 -4.49
CA TRP A 87 1.24 9.05 -5.07
C TRP A 87 0.62 9.98 -4.02
N ARG A 88 -0.13 9.43 -3.05
CA ARG A 88 -0.71 10.22 -1.94
C ARG A 88 0.37 10.85 -1.07
N MET A 89 1.48 10.13 -0.80
CA MET A 89 2.63 10.66 -0.06
C MET A 89 3.28 11.83 -0.80
N LEU A 90 3.43 11.71 -2.13
CA LEU A 90 3.94 12.82 -2.94
C LEU A 90 2.98 14.01 -2.92
N GLY A 91 1.67 13.77 -3.04
CA GLY A 91 0.62 14.79 -2.91
C GLY A 91 0.60 15.46 -1.54
N ALA A 92 0.95 14.76 -0.48
CA ALA A 92 1.13 15.30 0.88
C ALA A 92 2.45 16.06 1.08
N GLY A 93 3.21 16.35 0.00
CA GLY A 93 4.38 17.21 0.03
C GLY A 93 5.72 16.50 0.17
N ALA A 94 5.77 15.17 0.11
CA ALA A 94 7.03 14.45 0.14
C ALA A 94 7.98 14.97 -0.94
N LYS A 95 9.26 15.17 -0.56
CA LYS A 95 10.30 15.62 -1.50
C LYS A 95 10.60 14.58 -2.55
N GLU A 96 10.62 13.32 -2.14
CA GLU A 96 10.91 12.17 -2.97
C GLU A 96 10.22 10.94 -2.38
N VAL A 97 9.63 10.11 -3.23
CA VAL A 97 9.04 8.83 -2.83
C VAL A 97 9.68 7.71 -3.64
N ILE A 98 10.25 6.74 -2.95
CA ILE A 98 10.74 5.49 -3.54
C ILE A 98 9.81 4.38 -3.10
N GLY A 99 9.02 3.84 -4.03
CA GLY A 99 8.27 2.60 -3.82
C GLY A 99 9.12 1.38 -4.15
N ILE A 100 8.94 0.29 -3.42
CA ILE A 100 9.53 -1.01 -3.75
C ILE A 100 8.45 -2.08 -3.75
N ASP A 101 8.40 -2.87 -4.82
CA ASP A 101 7.48 -4.00 -4.94
C ASP A 101 8.04 -5.00 -5.97
N PRO A 102 8.24 -6.28 -5.62
CA PRO A 102 8.86 -7.24 -6.52
C PRO A 102 7.94 -7.69 -7.68
N SER A 103 6.65 -7.34 -7.65
CA SER A 103 5.70 -7.76 -8.68
C SER A 103 5.91 -7.00 -9.99
N PRO A 104 6.23 -7.68 -11.11
CA PRO A 104 6.34 -7.04 -12.41
C PRO A 104 5.03 -6.35 -12.83
N LEU A 105 3.88 -6.97 -12.53
CA LEU A 105 2.57 -6.41 -12.86
C LEU A 105 2.35 -5.06 -12.18
N PHE A 106 2.62 -4.96 -10.89
CA PHE A 106 2.42 -3.71 -10.14
C PHE A 106 3.38 -2.62 -10.61
N ASN A 107 4.61 -2.98 -10.96
CA ASN A 107 5.56 -2.05 -11.57
C ASN A 107 5.06 -1.53 -12.93
N LEU A 108 4.46 -2.39 -13.76
CA LEU A 108 3.86 -1.97 -15.03
C LEU A 108 2.63 -1.09 -14.82
N GLN A 109 1.77 -1.40 -13.85
CA GLN A 109 0.64 -0.56 -13.46
C GLN A 109 1.11 0.83 -13.02
N PHE A 110 2.13 0.91 -12.15
CA PHE A 110 2.73 2.18 -11.76
C PHE A 110 3.24 2.97 -12.97
N ARG A 111 3.97 2.32 -13.88
CA ARG A 111 4.49 2.98 -15.09
C ARG A 111 3.39 3.47 -16.02
N ALA A 112 2.27 2.74 -16.12
CA ALA A 112 1.12 3.15 -16.92
C ALA A 112 0.49 4.44 -16.35
N ILE A 113 0.35 4.55 -15.03
CA ILE A 113 -0.11 5.78 -14.36
C ILE A 113 0.92 6.89 -14.54
N GLN A 114 2.21 6.62 -14.27
CA GLN A 114 3.31 7.59 -14.38
C GLN A 114 3.43 8.18 -15.79
N HIS A 115 3.08 7.41 -16.82
CA HIS A 115 3.09 7.87 -18.22
C HIS A 115 2.21 9.11 -18.45
N TYR A 116 1.16 9.28 -17.66
CA TYR A 116 0.25 10.44 -17.76
C TYR A 116 0.52 11.50 -16.69
N LEU A 117 1.01 11.09 -15.51
CA LEU A 117 1.25 12.00 -14.39
C LEU A 117 2.59 12.74 -14.48
N HIS A 118 3.58 12.16 -15.13
CA HIS A 118 4.91 12.76 -15.38
C HIS A 118 5.57 13.36 -14.12
N GLN A 119 5.41 12.72 -12.95
CA GLN A 119 5.99 13.21 -11.70
C GLN A 119 7.46 12.74 -11.55
N PRO A 120 8.45 13.64 -11.51
CA PRO A 120 9.87 13.24 -11.48
C PRO A 120 10.32 12.71 -10.10
N ASN A 121 9.62 13.07 -9.05
CA ASN A 121 10.03 12.80 -7.66
C ASN A 121 9.45 11.53 -7.07
N ILE A 122 8.95 10.61 -7.91
CA ILE A 122 8.44 9.31 -7.50
C ILE A 122 8.94 8.22 -8.44
N ASN A 123 9.42 7.13 -7.85
CA ASN A 123 9.87 5.96 -8.60
C ASN A 123 9.47 4.68 -7.88
N VAL A 124 9.21 3.61 -8.64
CA VAL A 124 9.00 2.26 -8.11
C VAL A 124 10.06 1.33 -8.66
N LEU A 125 10.70 0.59 -7.75
CA LEU A 125 11.76 -0.37 -8.07
C LEU A 125 11.23 -1.79 -7.89
N PRO A 126 11.54 -2.73 -8.82
CA PRO A 126 11.09 -4.12 -8.78
C PRO A 126 11.97 -4.96 -7.83
N ILE A 127 12.08 -4.55 -6.57
CA ILE A 127 12.91 -5.20 -5.56
C ILE A 127 12.14 -5.44 -4.27
N THR A 128 12.64 -6.35 -3.45
CA THR A 128 12.17 -6.59 -2.09
C THR A 128 12.95 -5.73 -1.08
N LEU A 129 12.46 -5.66 0.17
CA LEU A 129 13.11 -4.89 1.23
C LEU A 129 14.51 -5.45 1.55
N GLU A 130 14.67 -6.78 1.52
CA GLU A 130 15.94 -7.47 1.81
C GLU A 130 17.04 -7.19 0.78
N GLN A 131 16.67 -6.69 -0.39
CA GLN A 131 17.62 -6.31 -1.44
C GLN A 131 18.16 -4.89 -1.25
N LEU A 132 17.60 -4.12 -0.30
CA LEU A 132 18.19 -2.83 0.06
C LEU A 132 19.50 -3.03 0.84
N PRO A 133 20.44 -2.09 0.72
CA PRO A 133 21.65 -2.12 1.54
C PRO A 133 21.31 -2.11 3.04
N SER A 134 21.98 -2.95 3.82
CA SER A 134 21.82 -2.96 5.27
C SER A 134 22.22 -1.60 5.88
N LYS A 135 21.47 -1.16 6.90
CA LYS A 135 21.71 0.13 7.59
C LYS A 135 21.74 1.32 6.63
N LEU A 136 20.85 1.32 5.64
CA LEU A 136 20.80 2.35 4.59
C LEU A 136 20.58 3.76 5.15
N ARG A 137 19.75 3.92 6.19
CA ARG A 137 19.46 5.18 6.91
C ARG A 137 19.25 6.38 5.98
N ALA A 138 18.50 6.18 4.92
CA ALA A 138 18.31 7.17 3.86
C ALA A 138 16.95 7.87 3.88
N PHE A 139 15.98 7.33 4.62
CA PHE A 139 14.59 7.79 4.58
C PHE A 139 14.15 8.45 5.88
N ASP A 140 13.41 9.53 5.76
CA ASP A 140 12.82 10.27 6.88
C ASP A 140 11.52 9.61 7.36
N THR A 141 10.80 8.94 6.43
CA THR A 141 9.59 8.17 6.73
C THR A 141 9.62 6.88 5.91
N VAL A 142 9.23 5.77 6.55
CA VAL A 142 9.08 4.46 5.90
C VAL A 142 7.64 3.99 6.12
N PHE A 143 6.99 3.60 5.03
CA PHE A 143 5.68 2.94 5.07
C PHE A 143 5.85 1.45 4.78
N SER A 144 5.12 0.62 5.52
CA SER A 144 4.97 -0.81 5.27
C SER A 144 3.53 -1.20 5.58
N MET A 145 2.69 -1.23 4.54
CA MET A 145 1.25 -1.44 4.69
C MET A 145 0.80 -2.67 3.93
N GLY A 146 0.28 -3.67 4.66
CA GLY A 146 -0.14 -4.95 4.10
C GLY A 146 1.01 -5.91 3.76
N VAL A 147 2.15 -5.83 4.47
CA VAL A 147 3.36 -6.62 4.17
C VAL A 147 3.77 -7.56 5.29
N LEU A 148 3.70 -7.12 6.56
CA LEU A 148 4.28 -7.84 7.69
C LEU A 148 3.76 -9.28 7.80
N TYR A 149 2.47 -9.51 7.64
CA TYR A 149 1.87 -10.84 7.73
C TYR A 149 2.29 -11.80 6.60
N HIS A 150 2.88 -11.27 5.53
CA HIS A 150 3.50 -12.07 4.46
C HIS A 150 4.95 -12.43 4.73
N ARG A 151 5.52 -11.94 5.83
CA ARG A 151 6.93 -12.18 6.19
C ARG A 151 7.06 -13.39 7.09
N ARG A 152 7.96 -14.33 6.72
CA ARG A 152 8.27 -15.50 7.55
C ARG A 152 8.97 -15.12 8.86
N SER A 153 9.78 -14.08 8.82
CA SER A 153 10.43 -13.49 9.98
C SER A 153 9.94 -12.05 10.18
N PRO A 154 8.89 -11.81 10.96
CA PRO A 154 8.36 -10.46 11.17
C PRO A 154 9.35 -9.56 11.90
N LEU A 155 10.16 -10.09 12.81
CA LEU A 155 11.15 -9.28 13.54
C LEU A 155 12.28 -8.82 12.63
N ASP A 156 12.76 -9.67 11.71
CA ASP A 156 13.76 -9.25 10.72
C ASP A 156 13.21 -8.16 9.82
N HIS A 157 11.96 -8.30 9.37
CA HIS A 157 11.31 -7.25 8.60
C HIS A 157 11.25 -5.91 9.34
N LEU A 158 10.90 -5.92 10.63
CA LEU A 158 10.90 -4.70 11.45
C LEU A 158 12.31 -4.11 11.60
N ILE A 159 13.35 -4.95 11.72
CA ILE A 159 14.75 -4.51 11.76
C ILE A 159 15.14 -3.86 10.42
N GLU A 160 14.81 -4.48 9.30
CA GLU A 160 15.08 -3.95 7.95
C GLU A 160 14.40 -2.59 7.73
N LEU A 161 13.13 -2.43 8.17
CA LEU A 161 12.42 -1.15 8.12
C LEU A 161 13.13 -0.07 8.96
N ARG A 162 13.54 -0.43 10.18
CA ARG A 162 14.31 0.47 11.05
C ARG A 162 15.64 0.87 10.41
N ASP A 163 16.33 -0.08 9.81
CA ASP A 163 17.65 0.15 9.20
C ASP A 163 17.58 1.01 7.92
N ALA A 164 16.42 1.10 7.28
CA ALA A 164 16.15 2.03 6.19
C ALA A 164 15.95 3.48 6.68
N LEU A 165 15.46 3.67 7.92
CA LEU A 165 15.19 4.98 8.52
C LEU A 165 16.44 5.69 8.98
N ARG A 166 16.44 7.00 8.83
CA ARG A 166 17.36 7.91 9.55
C ARG A 166 17.04 7.93 11.04
N SER A 167 17.97 8.50 11.83
CA SER A 167 17.67 8.83 13.23
C SER A 167 16.45 9.73 13.28
N ASP A 168 15.56 9.49 14.25
CA ASP A 168 14.30 10.23 14.46
C ASP A 168 13.30 10.17 13.28
N GLY A 169 13.50 9.22 12.36
CA GLY A 169 12.54 8.92 11.30
C GLY A 169 11.28 8.24 11.82
N GLN A 170 10.18 8.32 11.06
CA GLN A 170 8.90 7.72 11.39
C GLN A 170 8.64 6.45 10.58
N LEU A 171 8.22 5.37 11.25
CA LEU A 171 7.63 4.20 10.63
C LEU A 171 6.11 4.29 10.68
N ILE A 172 5.46 4.08 9.54
CA ILE A 172 4.03 3.85 9.43
C ILE A 172 3.84 2.38 9.04
N LEU A 173 3.29 1.61 9.97
CA LEU A 173 3.10 0.17 9.81
C LEU A 173 1.61 -0.17 9.88
N GLU A 174 1.13 -0.90 8.87
CA GLU A 174 -0.20 -1.50 8.90
C GLU A 174 -0.11 -2.99 8.59
N THR A 175 -0.82 -3.80 9.34
CA THR A 175 -0.83 -5.25 9.20
C THR A 175 -2.12 -5.86 9.74
N LEU A 176 -2.42 -7.07 9.32
CA LEU A 176 -3.47 -7.87 9.94
C LEU A 176 -3.07 -8.17 11.39
N VAL A 177 -4.05 -8.12 12.30
CA VAL A 177 -3.91 -8.42 13.71
C VAL A 177 -5.03 -9.37 14.18
N VAL A 178 -4.85 -10.01 15.32
CA VAL A 178 -5.87 -10.80 16.00
C VAL A 178 -6.18 -10.20 17.37
N GLU A 179 -7.37 -10.46 17.89
CA GLU A 179 -7.70 -10.12 19.27
C GLU A 179 -6.78 -10.87 20.24
N GLY A 180 -6.39 -10.21 21.31
CA GLY A 180 -5.59 -10.81 22.37
C GLY A 180 -4.72 -9.84 23.16
N GLY A 181 -4.17 -10.33 24.25
CA GLY A 181 -3.24 -9.63 25.12
C GLY A 181 -1.78 -9.70 24.66
N PRO A 182 -0.85 -9.33 25.55
CA PRO A 182 0.59 -9.49 25.30
C PRO A 182 0.96 -10.95 24.97
N ASN A 183 1.89 -11.12 24.05
CA ASN A 183 2.38 -12.42 23.54
C ASN A 183 1.37 -13.26 22.77
N THR A 184 0.19 -12.71 22.42
CA THR A 184 -0.74 -13.40 21.53
C THR A 184 -0.26 -13.27 20.08
N VAL A 185 -0.05 -14.41 19.43
CA VAL A 185 0.30 -14.52 18.01
C VAL A 185 -0.46 -15.72 17.43
N PHE A 186 -1.21 -15.49 16.38
CA PHE A 186 -1.83 -16.57 15.61
C PHE A 186 -0.95 -16.93 14.41
N ILE A 187 -0.61 -18.20 14.30
CA ILE A 187 0.09 -18.79 13.14
C ILE A 187 -0.91 -19.68 12.43
N PRO A 188 -1.43 -19.29 11.26
CA PRO A 188 -2.38 -20.11 10.53
C PRO A 188 -1.77 -21.46 10.18
N PRO A 189 -2.44 -22.59 10.51
CA PRO A 189 -1.92 -23.92 10.18
C PRO A 189 -1.92 -24.21 8.68
N ASN A 190 -2.76 -23.51 7.94
CA ASN A 190 -2.94 -23.62 6.50
C ASN A 190 -3.10 -22.22 5.86
N ARG A 191 -4.18 -22.05 5.09
CA ARG A 191 -4.51 -20.76 4.47
C ARG A 191 -5.32 -19.90 5.44
N TYR A 192 -5.02 -18.58 5.44
CA TYR A 192 -5.83 -17.56 6.09
C TYR A 192 -6.56 -16.76 5.02
N ALA A 193 -7.89 -16.69 5.07
CA ALA A 193 -8.72 -16.07 4.01
C ALA A 193 -8.27 -16.51 2.59
N ARG A 194 -8.06 -17.81 2.40
CA ARG A 194 -7.51 -18.45 1.20
C ARG A 194 -6.09 -18.00 0.79
N MET A 195 -5.45 -17.09 1.49
CA MET A 195 -4.05 -16.71 1.28
C MET A 195 -3.11 -17.78 1.86
N GLY A 196 -2.24 -18.32 1.03
CA GLY A 196 -1.25 -19.34 1.44
C GLY A 196 0.05 -18.76 2.00
N ASN A 197 0.18 -17.43 2.02
CA ASN A 197 1.39 -16.71 2.40
C ASN A 197 1.19 -15.79 3.61
N VAL A 198 0.23 -16.09 4.48
CA VAL A 198 0.09 -15.45 5.80
C VAL A 198 0.82 -16.30 6.82
N TRP A 199 1.82 -15.73 7.47
CA TRP A 199 2.72 -16.47 8.35
C TRP A 199 2.45 -16.23 9.82
N CYS A 200 2.14 -15.01 10.22
CA CYS A 200 1.82 -14.70 11.61
C CYS A 200 0.96 -13.44 11.73
N LEU A 201 0.06 -13.46 12.69
CA LEU A 201 -0.86 -12.37 13.01
C LEU A 201 -0.72 -12.09 14.52
N PRO A 202 -0.01 -11.03 14.91
CA PRO A 202 0.12 -10.66 16.32
C PRO A 202 -1.12 -9.94 16.82
N SER A 203 -1.35 -9.91 18.13
CA SER A 203 -2.23 -8.90 18.69
C SER A 203 -1.61 -7.50 18.59
N PRO A 204 -2.40 -6.42 18.61
CA PRO A 204 -1.87 -5.04 18.57
C PRO A 204 -0.83 -4.76 19.68
N VAL A 205 -1.07 -5.29 20.89
CA VAL A 205 -0.15 -5.14 22.02
C VAL A 205 1.15 -5.90 21.80
N THR A 206 1.07 -7.10 21.25
CA THR A 206 2.25 -7.90 20.90
C THR A 206 3.07 -7.21 19.82
N LEU A 207 2.43 -6.68 18.77
CA LEU A 207 3.11 -5.93 17.71
C LEU A 207 3.85 -4.71 18.25
N ARG A 208 3.23 -3.95 19.16
CA ARG A 208 3.89 -2.83 19.83
C ARG A 208 5.14 -3.29 20.58
N GLY A 209 5.04 -4.37 21.34
CA GLY A 209 6.21 -4.94 22.04
C GLY A 209 7.32 -5.40 21.09
N TRP A 210 6.98 -5.91 19.90
CA TRP A 210 7.98 -6.26 18.88
C TRP A 210 8.69 -5.00 18.35
N LEU A 211 7.96 -3.93 18.07
CA LEU A 211 8.54 -2.66 17.64
C LEU A 211 9.51 -2.10 18.69
N GLU A 212 9.11 -2.08 19.96
CA GLU A 212 9.96 -1.64 21.07
C GLU A 212 11.21 -2.53 21.19
N LYS A 213 11.05 -3.85 21.10
CA LYS A 213 12.15 -4.83 21.17
C LYS A 213 13.19 -4.64 20.08
N VAL A 214 12.78 -4.31 18.86
CA VAL A 214 13.72 -4.06 17.76
C VAL A 214 14.26 -2.63 17.74
N GLY A 215 13.89 -1.77 18.71
CA GLY A 215 14.48 -0.47 18.94
C GLY A 215 13.68 0.74 18.44
N PHE A 216 12.44 0.57 18.01
CA PHE A 216 11.54 1.71 17.79
C PHE A 216 11.12 2.30 19.15
N LYS A 217 10.90 3.61 19.17
CA LYS A 217 10.42 4.35 20.35
C LYS A 217 9.06 4.95 20.05
N ASN A 218 8.28 5.17 21.10
CA ASN A 218 6.97 5.85 21.02
C ASN A 218 5.99 5.16 20.05
N ALA A 219 6.01 3.81 19.98
CA ALA A 219 5.07 3.06 19.17
C ALA A 219 3.63 3.26 19.66
N GLN A 220 2.76 3.76 18.78
CA GLN A 220 1.35 4.05 19.05
C GLN A 220 0.46 3.25 18.10
N ILE A 221 -0.64 2.73 18.61
CA ILE A 221 -1.72 2.15 17.81
C ILE A 221 -2.68 3.30 17.50
N VAL A 222 -2.80 3.67 16.24
CA VAL A 222 -3.60 4.83 15.81
C VAL A 222 -4.99 4.43 15.33
N ASP A 223 -5.15 3.20 14.83
CA ASP A 223 -6.43 2.66 14.38
C ASP A 223 -6.45 1.14 14.47
N ILE A 224 -7.61 0.58 14.78
CA ILE A 224 -7.93 -0.84 14.64
C ILE A 224 -9.30 -0.92 13.97
N SER A 225 -9.34 -1.47 12.77
CA SER A 225 -10.56 -1.59 11.99
C SER A 225 -10.73 -2.99 11.42
N THR A 226 -11.98 -3.37 11.18
CA THR A 226 -12.32 -4.62 10.49
C THR A 226 -12.52 -4.31 9.01
N THR A 227 -11.83 -5.06 8.13
CA THR A 227 -12.02 -4.93 6.68
C THR A 227 -13.44 -5.36 6.32
N SER A 228 -14.18 -4.48 5.64
CA SER A 228 -15.53 -4.77 5.15
C SER A 228 -15.51 -5.14 3.67
N THR A 229 -16.60 -5.80 3.21
CA THR A 229 -16.83 -6.08 1.79
C THR A 229 -17.05 -4.82 0.95
N GLN A 230 -17.24 -3.65 1.59
CA GLN A 230 -17.29 -2.36 0.91
C GLN A 230 -15.88 -1.78 0.70
N GLU A 231 -14.92 -2.13 1.55
CA GLU A 231 -13.53 -1.68 1.44
C GLU A 231 -12.71 -2.59 0.50
N GLN A 232 -12.94 -3.91 0.56
CA GLN A 232 -12.29 -4.89 -0.32
C GLN A 232 -13.34 -5.67 -1.11
N ARG A 233 -13.42 -5.45 -2.42
CA ARG A 233 -14.53 -5.93 -3.25
C ARG A 233 -14.10 -6.33 -4.67
N THR A 234 -14.91 -7.13 -5.31
CA THR A 234 -14.83 -7.38 -6.75
C THR A 234 -15.35 -6.14 -7.52
N THR A 235 -14.68 -5.77 -8.59
CA THR A 235 -15.02 -4.64 -9.45
C THR A 235 -14.75 -5.00 -10.93
N PRO A 236 -15.17 -4.19 -11.91
CA PRO A 236 -14.78 -4.39 -13.31
C PRO A 236 -13.26 -4.36 -13.55
N TRP A 237 -12.47 -3.79 -12.61
CA TRP A 237 -11.02 -3.72 -12.64
C TRP A 237 -10.34 -4.79 -11.77
N MET A 238 -11.14 -5.59 -11.06
CA MET A 238 -10.70 -6.70 -10.24
C MET A 238 -11.76 -7.80 -10.26
N THR A 239 -11.68 -8.69 -11.25
CA THR A 239 -12.69 -9.73 -11.50
C THR A 239 -12.35 -11.08 -10.86
N PHE A 240 -11.26 -11.19 -10.11
CA PHE A 240 -10.94 -12.37 -9.30
C PHE A 240 -11.69 -12.36 -7.97
N HIS A 241 -11.52 -13.44 -7.19
CA HIS A 241 -12.09 -13.51 -5.86
C HIS A 241 -11.56 -12.37 -4.96
N SER A 242 -12.47 -11.74 -4.24
CA SER A 242 -12.19 -10.72 -3.23
C SER A 242 -12.80 -11.13 -1.89
N LEU A 243 -12.84 -10.25 -0.89
CA LEU A 243 -13.19 -10.59 0.48
C LEU A 243 -14.51 -11.36 0.61
N GLU A 244 -15.56 -10.94 -0.09
CA GLU A 244 -16.89 -11.58 -0.04
C GLU A 244 -16.83 -13.10 -0.32
N GLN A 245 -15.98 -13.54 -1.26
CA GLN A 245 -15.83 -14.95 -1.61
C GLN A 245 -14.95 -15.73 -0.62
N PHE A 246 -14.33 -15.03 0.35
CA PHE A 246 -13.44 -15.62 1.35
C PHE A 246 -14.08 -15.71 2.73
N LEU A 247 -15.21 -15.02 2.95
CA LEU A 247 -15.99 -15.12 4.17
C LEU A 247 -16.80 -16.42 4.13
N ASP A 248 -16.81 -17.14 5.26
CA ASP A 248 -17.74 -18.25 5.44
C ASP A 248 -19.16 -17.71 5.57
N SER A 249 -20.13 -18.38 4.94
CA SER A 249 -21.54 -17.99 5.01
C SER A 249 -22.11 -17.96 6.44
N GLU A 250 -21.43 -18.62 7.40
CA GLU A 250 -21.78 -18.66 8.82
C GLU A 250 -20.94 -17.71 9.69
N ASN A 251 -19.80 -17.20 9.18
CA ASN A 251 -18.91 -16.27 9.87
C ASN A 251 -18.68 -15.02 9.02
N VAL A 252 -19.48 -14.00 9.25
CA VAL A 252 -19.36 -12.68 8.58
C VAL A 252 -18.16 -11.88 9.08
N THR A 253 -17.41 -12.40 10.03
CA THR A 253 -16.22 -11.78 10.61
C THR A 253 -15.05 -12.76 10.58
N LEU A 254 -13.95 -12.35 9.92
CA LEU A 254 -12.64 -12.96 10.10
C LEU A 254 -12.04 -12.50 11.43
#